data_e123222156ebde5ed42ea501ee941f08
#
_entry.id   e123222156ebde5ed42ea501ee941f08
#
_cell.length_a   1.000
_cell.length_b   1.000
_cell.length_c   1.000
_cell.angle_alpha   90.00
_cell.angle_beta   90.00
_cell.angle_gamma   90.00
#
_symmetry.space_group_name_H-M   'P 1'
#
loop_
_entity.id
_entity.type
_entity.pdbx_description
1 polymer ?
#
loop_
_entity_poly.entity_id
_entity_poly.type
_entity_poly.pdbx_seq_one_letter_code
_entity_poly.pdbx_strand_id
1 'polypeptide(L)'
;MTLRIEPMVRYPDPAVQVLDPAYARLRVNNAAVERLATGFRWAEGPVWFGDLRALLWSDIPNNRIMRWDEETGDVTVFRKPSNNANGNTRDRQGRLVTCEHDSRRVTRTEYDGRITVVCDGYDGKHLNSPNDLVVKSDSSVWFTDPPFGVLGFYEGHKAPLELPTNVYRVDGRSGQASVVTGEINRPNGLCFSPDESRLYVVESGASPRLIHLFDVVGDKLTNKRVFVNCGAGIPDGFRCDTEGNLWCGWGGGEAEDGVVVFSPEGKMVLRIRLPERCANLCFGGVHRNRLFMAASQSVYSLYVETQGAVGG
;
A
#
# COMPACT_ATOMS: atom_id res chain seq x y z
N MET A 1 -8.72 48.81 2.28
CA MET A 1 -8.93 47.35 2.22
C MET A 1 -7.56 46.73 2.00
N THR A 2 -6.90 46.24 3.02
CA THR A 2 -5.55 45.67 2.92
C THR A 2 -5.69 44.24 2.43
N LEU A 3 -5.26 43.97 1.22
CA LEU A 3 -5.16 42.62 0.69
C LEU A 3 -4.18 41.82 1.57
N ARG A 4 -4.67 40.95 2.43
CA ARG A 4 -3.85 39.93 3.09
C ARG A 4 -3.52 38.87 2.05
N ILE A 5 -2.29 38.92 1.56
CA ILE A 5 -1.71 37.84 0.77
C ILE A 5 -1.13 36.86 1.80
N GLU A 6 -1.86 35.79 2.06
CA GLU A 6 -1.30 34.67 2.84
C GLU A 6 -0.63 33.71 1.88
N PRO A 7 0.62 33.30 2.13
CA PRO A 7 1.26 32.28 1.31
C PRO A 7 0.48 30.97 1.45
N MET A 8 0.07 30.38 0.32
CA MET A 8 -0.67 29.11 0.30
C MET A 8 0.17 27.96 0.88
N VAL A 9 1.49 28.00 0.70
CA VAL A 9 2.43 27.00 1.20
C VAL A 9 3.74 27.68 1.61
N ARG A 10 4.34 27.19 2.70
CA ARG A 10 5.66 27.60 3.14
C ARG A 10 6.69 26.55 2.73
N TYR A 11 7.79 26.98 2.11
CA TYR A 11 8.90 26.10 1.73
C TYR A 11 10.10 26.22 2.66
N PRO A 12 10.82 25.11 2.95
CA PRO A 12 10.37 23.74 2.73
C PRO A 12 9.10 23.45 3.51
N ASP A 13 8.24 22.58 2.98
CA ASP A 13 6.97 22.22 3.62
C ASP A 13 7.20 21.68 5.04
N PRO A 14 6.65 22.32 6.08
CA PRO A 14 6.82 21.88 7.48
C PRO A 14 6.20 20.48 7.75
N ALA A 15 5.33 20.01 6.90
CA ALA A 15 4.81 18.64 6.98
C ALA A 15 5.90 17.59 6.72
N VAL A 16 6.96 17.96 5.96
CA VAL A 16 8.07 17.04 5.63
C VAL A 16 9.23 17.23 6.62
N GLN A 17 9.28 16.37 7.62
CA GLN A 17 10.24 16.43 8.71
C GLN A 17 11.42 15.49 8.45
N VAL A 18 12.61 16.05 8.26
CA VAL A 18 13.86 15.29 8.19
C VAL A 18 14.31 14.99 9.62
N LEU A 19 14.31 13.72 10.01
CA LEU A 19 14.69 13.25 11.34
C LEU A 19 16.19 12.89 11.43
N ASP A 20 16.77 12.48 10.30
CA ASP A 20 18.21 12.26 10.16
C ASP A 20 18.76 13.13 9.03
N PRO A 21 19.70 14.07 9.33
CA PRO A 21 20.27 14.96 8.30
C PRO A 21 20.89 14.26 7.09
N ALA A 22 21.40 13.02 7.24
CA ALA A 22 21.95 12.24 6.14
C ALA A 22 20.89 11.93 5.04
N TYR A 23 19.60 11.97 5.42
CA TYR A 23 18.46 11.71 4.54
C TYR A 23 17.75 13.01 4.07
N ALA A 24 18.31 14.19 4.36
CA ALA A 24 17.74 15.47 3.92
C ALA A 24 17.57 15.56 2.40
N ARG A 25 18.41 14.83 1.66
CA ARG A 25 18.34 14.71 0.19
C ARG A 25 17.06 14.08 -0.34
N LEU A 26 16.30 13.32 0.47
CA LEU A 26 15.02 12.74 0.03
C LEU A 26 13.91 13.78 -0.12
N ARG A 27 14.06 14.95 0.50
CA ARG A 27 13.09 16.04 0.48
C ARG A 27 13.40 17.02 -0.67
N VAL A 28 12.42 17.23 -1.53
CA VAL A 28 12.44 18.34 -2.49
C VAL A 28 12.06 19.63 -1.75
N ASN A 29 12.97 20.60 -1.67
CA ASN A 29 12.80 21.78 -0.81
C ASN A 29 11.69 22.75 -1.27
N ASN A 30 11.30 22.70 -2.53
CA ASN A 30 10.25 23.53 -3.15
C ASN A 30 9.01 22.71 -3.58
N ALA A 31 8.86 21.49 -3.03
CA ALA A 31 7.63 20.70 -3.15
C ALA A 31 6.86 20.71 -1.83
N ALA A 32 5.55 20.65 -1.93
CA ALA A 32 4.64 20.58 -0.80
C ALA A 32 3.71 19.37 -0.92
N VAL A 33 3.14 18.95 0.22
CA VAL A 33 2.06 17.99 0.25
C VAL A 33 0.83 18.60 -0.40
N GLU A 34 0.30 17.95 -1.42
CA GLU A 34 -0.89 18.34 -2.17
C GLU A 34 -2.01 17.35 -1.87
N ARG A 35 -3.21 17.85 -1.56
CA ARG A 35 -4.42 17.02 -1.51
C ARG A 35 -5.04 16.97 -2.89
N LEU A 36 -4.98 15.81 -3.54
CA LEU A 36 -5.51 15.61 -4.89
C LEU A 36 -7.03 15.40 -4.90
N ALA A 37 -7.54 14.68 -3.90
CA ALA A 37 -8.94 14.31 -3.83
C ALA A 37 -9.39 14.07 -2.38
N THR A 38 -10.68 14.23 -2.12
CA THR A 38 -11.30 13.98 -0.81
C THR A 38 -12.76 13.52 -0.96
N GLY A 39 -13.39 13.09 0.13
CA GLY A 39 -14.79 12.63 0.14
C GLY A 39 -14.93 11.11 0.04
N PHE A 40 -13.88 10.39 0.41
CA PHE A 40 -13.88 8.92 0.54
C PHE A 40 -14.28 8.52 1.96
N ARG A 41 -14.58 7.24 2.16
CA ARG A 41 -14.83 6.68 3.50
C ARG A 41 -13.60 6.00 4.07
N TRP A 42 -12.85 5.29 3.24
CA TRP A 42 -11.56 4.70 3.57
C TRP A 42 -10.79 4.46 2.28
N ALA A 43 -9.88 5.38 1.97
CA ALA A 43 -9.03 5.32 0.79
C ALA A 43 -7.86 4.38 1.05
N GLU A 44 -7.66 3.40 0.17
CA GLU A 44 -6.69 2.32 0.28
C GLU A 44 -6.12 1.87 -1.07
N GLY A 45 -5.05 1.08 -1.03
CA GLY A 45 -4.49 0.39 -2.16
C GLY A 45 -4.20 1.26 -3.38
N PRO A 46 -3.47 2.37 -3.25
CA PRO A 46 -3.14 3.22 -4.38
C PRO A 46 -2.15 2.52 -5.31
N VAL A 47 -2.39 2.63 -6.62
CA VAL A 47 -1.51 2.09 -7.67
C VAL A 47 -1.42 3.03 -8.85
N TRP A 48 -0.20 3.26 -9.35
CA TRP A 48 0.06 4.14 -10.47
C TRP A 48 0.14 3.38 -11.80
N PHE A 49 -0.59 3.86 -12.79
CA PHE A 49 -0.56 3.39 -14.17
C PHE A 49 0.13 4.44 -15.05
N GLY A 50 1.44 4.26 -15.30
CA GLY A 50 2.23 5.20 -16.08
C GLY A 50 1.76 5.35 -17.52
N ASP A 51 1.29 4.25 -18.14
CA ASP A 51 0.78 4.24 -19.52
C ASP A 51 -0.52 5.04 -19.67
N LEU A 52 -1.29 5.13 -18.59
CA LEU A 52 -2.55 5.88 -18.53
C LEU A 52 -2.37 7.24 -17.86
N ARG A 53 -1.19 7.53 -17.30
CA ARG A 53 -0.94 8.68 -16.42
C ARG A 53 -2.03 8.86 -15.36
N ALA A 54 -2.41 7.74 -14.74
CA ALA A 54 -3.51 7.70 -13.80
C ALA A 54 -3.16 6.97 -12.51
N LEU A 55 -3.67 7.50 -11.42
CA LEU A 55 -3.68 6.84 -10.11
C LEU A 55 -5.02 6.14 -9.92
N LEU A 56 -4.99 4.86 -9.55
CA LEU A 56 -6.17 4.14 -9.06
C LEU A 56 -6.03 3.89 -7.56
N TRP A 57 -7.16 3.87 -6.85
CA TRP A 57 -7.22 3.49 -5.43
C TRP A 57 -8.60 2.97 -5.07
N SER A 58 -8.69 2.21 -4.00
CA SER A 58 -9.93 1.70 -3.44
C SER A 58 -10.57 2.70 -2.48
N ASP A 59 -11.88 2.86 -2.55
CA ASP A 59 -12.73 3.47 -1.52
C ASP A 59 -13.59 2.34 -0.97
N ILE A 60 -13.04 1.60 0.01
CA ILE A 60 -13.51 0.27 0.42
C ILE A 60 -14.98 0.27 0.82
N PRO A 61 -15.44 1.11 1.81
CA PRO A 61 -16.82 1.05 2.27
C PRO A 61 -17.84 1.55 1.24
N ASN A 62 -17.41 2.36 0.28
CA ASN A 62 -18.25 2.80 -0.84
C ASN A 62 -18.27 1.79 -2.00
N ASN A 63 -17.57 0.66 -1.85
CA ASN A 63 -17.54 -0.45 -2.79
C ASN A 63 -17.18 -0.01 -4.21
N ARG A 64 -16.07 0.76 -4.33
CA ARG A 64 -15.61 1.30 -5.61
C ARG A 64 -14.09 1.43 -5.69
N ILE A 65 -13.54 1.36 -6.90
CA ILE A 65 -12.20 1.79 -7.25
C ILE A 65 -12.32 3.14 -7.95
N MET A 66 -11.52 4.10 -7.51
CA MET A 66 -11.46 5.46 -8.03
C MET A 66 -10.29 5.61 -9.00
N ARG A 67 -10.34 6.62 -9.86
CA ARG A 67 -9.28 7.05 -10.76
C ARG A 67 -9.07 8.56 -10.64
N TRP A 68 -7.82 8.98 -10.52
CA TRP A 68 -7.38 10.35 -10.73
C TRP A 68 -6.54 10.40 -12.01
N ASP A 69 -6.83 11.33 -12.87
CA ASP A 69 -6.11 11.57 -14.12
C ASP A 69 -5.10 12.69 -13.92
N GLU A 70 -3.82 12.42 -14.20
CA GLU A 70 -2.75 13.40 -13.98
C GLU A 70 -2.82 14.59 -14.93
N GLU A 71 -3.34 14.42 -16.15
CA GLU A 71 -3.37 15.48 -17.15
C GLU A 71 -4.51 16.47 -16.92
N THR A 72 -5.69 15.97 -16.50
CA THR A 72 -6.87 16.80 -16.31
C THR A 72 -7.11 17.17 -14.84
N GLY A 73 -6.58 16.38 -13.90
CA GLY A 73 -6.87 16.48 -12.46
C GLY A 73 -8.23 15.88 -12.07
N ASP A 74 -8.96 15.29 -13.03
CA ASP A 74 -10.29 14.75 -12.78
C ASP A 74 -10.26 13.50 -11.92
N VAL A 75 -11.26 13.38 -11.03
CA VAL A 75 -11.50 12.20 -10.21
C VAL A 75 -12.79 11.52 -10.67
N THR A 76 -12.67 10.26 -11.06
CA THR A 76 -13.79 9.46 -11.59
C THR A 76 -13.88 8.10 -10.93
N VAL A 77 -15.02 7.42 -11.08
CA VAL A 77 -15.15 6.01 -10.67
C VAL A 77 -14.59 5.13 -11.79
N PHE A 78 -13.55 4.36 -11.47
CA PHE A 78 -12.97 3.37 -12.38
C PHE A 78 -13.80 2.08 -12.42
N ARG A 79 -14.20 1.57 -11.24
CA ARG A 79 -15.01 0.33 -11.13
C ARG A 79 -15.98 0.40 -9.94
N LYS A 80 -17.25 0.03 -10.19
CA LYS A 80 -18.29 -0.13 -9.17
C LYS A 80 -19.33 -1.15 -9.65
N PRO A 81 -19.68 -2.21 -8.87
CA PRO A 81 -19.09 -2.56 -7.58
C PRO A 81 -17.64 -3.05 -7.71
N SER A 82 -16.86 -2.92 -6.64
CA SER A 82 -15.48 -3.40 -6.55
C SER A 82 -15.34 -4.65 -5.65
N ASN A 83 -16.43 -5.14 -5.07
CA ASN A 83 -16.47 -6.18 -4.04
C ASN A 83 -15.63 -5.80 -2.80
N ASN A 84 -15.77 -4.53 -2.37
CA ASN A 84 -14.98 -3.93 -1.29
C ASN A 84 -13.48 -4.15 -1.51
N ALA A 85 -13.01 -3.78 -2.71
CA ALA A 85 -11.59 -3.86 -3.05
C ALA A 85 -10.75 -3.10 -2.03
N ASN A 86 -9.59 -3.65 -1.66
CA ASN A 86 -8.60 -3.05 -0.78
C ASN A 86 -7.29 -2.80 -1.55
N GLY A 87 -6.25 -3.62 -1.37
CA GLY A 87 -4.97 -3.49 -2.04
C GLY A 87 -5.07 -3.65 -3.55
N ASN A 88 -4.32 -2.83 -4.27
CA ASN A 88 -4.17 -2.91 -5.71
C ASN A 88 -2.69 -2.83 -6.08
N THR A 89 -2.32 -3.52 -7.15
CA THR A 89 -0.98 -3.43 -7.76
C THR A 89 -1.07 -3.66 -9.26
N ARG A 90 0.05 -3.49 -9.97
CA ARG A 90 0.18 -3.86 -11.38
C ARG A 90 0.94 -5.18 -11.52
N ASP A 91 0.49 -6.05 -12.40
CA ASP A 91 1.32 -7.17 -12.81
C ASP A 91 2.41 -6.73 -13.81
N ARG A 92 3.28 -7.66 -14.16
CA ARG A 92 4.42 -7.37 -15.05
C ARG A 92 4.01 -7.07 -16.50
N GLN A 93 2.76 -7.32 -16.85
CA GLN A 93 2.14 -6.93 -18.12
C GLN A 93 1.36 -5.63 -18.03
N GLY A 94 1.31 -4.99 -16.86
CA GLY A 94 0.62 -3.71 -16.67
C GLY A 94 -0.88 -3.82 -16.38
N ARG A 95 -1.39 -5.02 -16.02
CA ARG A 95 -2.80 -5.24 -15.68
C ARG A 95 -3.02 -4.98 -14.18
N LEU A 96 -4.21 -4.51 -13.83
CA LEU A 96 -4.60 -4.30 -12.45
C LEU A 96 -4.84 -5.65 -11.74
N VAL A 97 -4.16 -5.85 -10.61
CA VAL A 97 -4.41 -6.97 -9.68
C VAL A 97 -4.96 -6.39 -8.38
N THR A 98 -6.04 -6.96 -7.86
CA THR A 98 -6.84 -6.40 -6.77
C THR A 98 -7.16 -7.44 -5.72
N CYS A 99 -7.01 -7.11 -4.44
CA CYS A 99 -7.58 -7.83 -3.30
C CYS A 99 -9.03 -7.39 -3.11
N GLU A 100 -9.97 -8.33 -3.08
CA GLU A 100 -11.40 -8.09 -2.88
C GLU A 100 -11.85 -8.69 -1.55
N HIS A 101 -12.29 -7.86 -0.59
CA HIS A 101 -12.70 -8.32 0.74
C HIS A 101 -13.99 -9.12 0.68
N ASP A 102 -15.02 -8.57 0.02
CA ASP A 102 -16.36 -9.15 0.04
C ASP A 102 -16.45 -10.46 -0.71
N SER A 103 -15.79 -10.55 -1.85
CA SER A 103 -15.70 -11.79 -2.63
C SER A 103 -14.60 -12.73 -2.16
N ARG A 104 -13.79 -12.34 -1.15
CA ARG A 104 -12.75 -13.15 -0.51
C ARG A 104 -11.76 -13.73 -1.51
N ARG A 105 -11.26 -12.89 -2.43
CA ARG A 105 -10.41 -13.34 -3.54
C ARG A 105 -9.42 -12.29 -4.01
N VAL A 106 -8.42 -12.72 -4.75
CA VAL A 106 -7.53 -11.88 -5.54
C VAL A 106 -7.92 -12.00 -7.00
N THR A 107 -8.08 -10.87 -7.68
CA THR A 107 -8.52 -10.82 -9.08
C THR A 107 -7.54 -10.04 -9.94
N ARG A 108 -7.63 -10.25 -11.26
CA ARG A 108 -6.89 -9.48 -12.27
C ARG A 108 -7.87 -8.94 -13.31
N THR A 109 -7.75 -7.65 -13.62
CA THR A 109 -8.51 -7.02 -14.71
C THR A 109 -7.69 -7.16 -15.99
N GLU A 110 -8.23 -7.90 -16.96
CA GLU A 110 -7.60 -8.12 -18.25
C GLU A 110 -7.72 -6.87 -19.15
N TYR A 111 -6.99 -6.81 -20.26
CA TYR A 111 -7.00 -5.67 -21.18
C TYR A 111 -8.37 -5.41 -21.84
N ASP A 112 -9.21 -6.43 -21.94
CA ASP A 112 -10.59 -6.31 -22.44
C ASP A 112 -11.59 -5.91 -21.35
N GLY A 113 -11.12 -5.64 -20.12
CA GLY A 113 -11.94 -5.27 -18.96
C GLY A 113 -12.54 -6.47 -18.21
N ARG A 114 -12.36 -7.70 -18.69
CA ARG A 114 -12.82 -8.91 -18.01
C ARG A 114 -12.03 -9.14 -16.73
N ILE A 115 -12.69 -9.61 -15.68
CA ILE A 115 -12.07 -9.95 -14.39
C ILE A 115 -11.78 -11.45 -14.35
N THR A 116 -10.52 -11.79 -14.15
CA THR A 116 -10.04 -13.17 -13.95
C THR A 116 -9.70 -13.38 -12.48
N VAL A 117 -10.15 -14.49 -11.92
CA VAL A 117 -9.78 -14.90 -10.56
C VAL A 117 -8.33 -15.40 -10.57
N VAL A 118 -7.50 -14.82 -9.71
CA VAL A 118 -6.11 -15.24 -9.46
C VAL A 118 -6.07 -16.27 -8.33
N CYS A 119 -6.82 -16.02 -7.26
CA CYS A 119 -6.93 -16.92 -6.10
C CYS A 119 -8.22 -16.60 -5.35
N ASP A 120 -9.05 -17.60 -5.02
CA ASP A 120 -10.28 -17.46 -4.22
C ASP A 120 -10.35 -18.45 -3.06
N GLY A 121 -9.32 -19.28 -2.87
CA GLY A 121 -9.28 -20.25 -1.80
C GLY A 121 -7.95 -20.98 -1.69
N TYR A 122 -7.82 -21.74 -0.61
CA TYR A 122 -6.68 -22.59 -0.34
C TYR A 122 -7.16 -23.85 0.43
N ASP A 123 -6.67 -25.03 0.03
CA ASP A 123 -7.01 -26.31 0.66
C ASP A 123 -8.54 -26.55 0.77
N GLY A 124 -9.29 -26.19 -0.29
CA GLY A 124 -10.74 -26.36 -0.38
C GLY A 124 -11.56 -25.40 0.50
N LYS A 125 -10.95 -24.35 1.06
CA LYS A 125 -11.58 -23.33 1.91
C LYS A 125 -11.44 -21.96 1.28
N HIS A 126 -12.38 -21.05 1.59
CA HIS A 126 -12.31 -19.67 1.18
C HIS A 126 -11.18 -18.92 1.89
N LEU A 127 -10.53 -17.99 1.19
CA LEU A 127 -9.65 -17.00 1.81
C LEU A 127 -10.43 -16.21 2.87
N ASN A 128 -9.74 -15.53 3.78
CA ASN A 128 -10.40 -14.67 4.78
C ASN A 128 -10.88 -13.35 4.15
N SER A 129 -9.97 -12.42 3.93
CA SER A 129 -10.22 -11.18 3.20
C SER A 129 -8.87 -10.63 2.72
N PRO A 130 -8.41 -11.03 1.52
CA PRO A 130 -7.15 -10.56 0.98
C PRO A 130 -7.03 -9.04 1.09
N ASN A 131 -5.88 -8.56 1.61
CA ASN A 131 -5.73 -7.17 2.03
C ASN A 131 -4.75 -6.39 1.14
N ASP A 132 -3.45 -6.66 1.17
CA ASP A 132 -2.45 -6.01 0.33
C ASP A 132 -1.69 -7.04 -0.51
N LEU A 133 -1.08 -6.60 -1.61
CA LEU A 133 -0.44 -7.51 -2.56
C LEU A 133 0.69 -6.85 -3.33
N VAL A 134 1.64 -7.70 -3.76
CA VAL A 134 2.76 -7.33 -4.64
C VAL A 134 2.96 -8.40 -5.70
N VAL A 135 3.49 -8.02 -6.86
CA VAL A 135 3.84 -8.95 -7.96
C VAL A 135 5.33 -8.97 -8.15
N LYS A 136 5.94 -10.15 -7.90
CA LYS A 136 7.37 -10.38 -8.06
C LYS A 136 7.80 -10.40 -9.53
N SER A 137 9.10 -10.25 -9.82
CA SER A 137 9.66 -10.26 -11.19
C SER A 137 9.38 -11.55 -11.97
N ASP A 138 9.19 -12.66 -11.26
CA ASP A 138 8.79 -13.96 -11.83
C ASP A 138 7.29 -14.08 -12.14
N SER A 139 6.55 -12.97 -12.01
CA SER A 139 5.09 -12.87 -12.15
C SER A 139 4.28 -13.58 -11.08
N SER A 140 4.89 -14.08 -10.01
CA SER A 140 4.14 -14.60 -8.87
C SER A 140 3.46 -13.45 -8.11
N VAL A 141 2.24 -13.70 -7.63
CA VAL A 141 1.44 -12.75 -6.83
C VAL A 141 1.55 -13.14 -5.37
N TRP A 142 2.00 -12.21 -4.53
CA TRP A 142 2.13 -12.41 -3.09
C TRP A 142 1.13 -11.50 -2.39
N PHE A 143 0.35 -12.04 -1.46
CA PHE A 143 -0.69 -11.28 -0.77
C PHE A 143 -0.88 -11.71 0.68
N THR A 144 -1.40 -10.79 1.48
CA THR A 144 -1.78 -11.01 2.88
C THR A 144 -3.27 -11.31 2.98
N ASP A 145 -3.65 -12.21 3.92
CA ASP A 145 -5.04 -12.64 4.10
C ASP A 145 -5.49 -12.52 5.58
N PRO A 146 -5.57 -11.28 6.10
CA PRO A 146 -6.10 -11.01 7.44
C PRO A 146 -7.63 -11.06 7.47
N PRO A 147 -8.26 -10.92 8.66
CA PRO A 147 -9.72 -11.03 8.78
C PRO A 147 -10.47 -9.70 8.54
N PHE A 148 -9.83 -8.60 8.19
CA PHE A 148 -10.43 -7.25 8.32
C PHE A 148 -11.75 -7.10 7.58
N GLY A 149 -11.86 -7.59 6.34
CA GLY A 149 -13.07 -7.50 5.53
C GLY A 149 -14.23 -8.41 5.98
N VAL A 150 -13.96 -9.38 6.87
CA VAL A 150 -14.99 -10.32 7.37
C VAL A 150 -15.34 -10.12 8.84
N LEU A 151 -14.75 -9.13 9.53
CA LEU A 151 -15.06 -8.82 10.93
C LEU A 151 -16.40 -8.07 11.10
N GLY A 152 -16.86 -7.36 10.08
CA GLY A 152 -18.06 -6.50 10.17
C GLY A 152 -18.68 -6.23 8.80
N PHE A 153 -19.44 -5.11 8.72
CA PHE A 153 -20.19 -4.74 7.52
C PHE A 153 -19.72 -3.41 6.91
N TYR A 154 -18.56 -2.91 7.32
CA TYR A 154 -18.05 -1.64 6.82
C TYR A 154 -17.10 -1.80 5.64
N GLU A 155 -16.21 -2.79 5.71
CA GLU A 155 -15.22 -3.08 4.68
C GLU A 155 -15.50 -4.38 3.90
N GLY A 156 -16.66 -4.98 4.10
CA GLY A 156 -17.09 -6.23 3.50
C GLY A 156 -18.31 -6.77 4.22
N HIS A 157 -18.45 -8.09 4.29
CA HIS A 157 -19.55 -8.77 5.00
C HIS A 157 -19.02 -9.72 6.07
N LYS A 158 -19.66 -9.69 7.23
CA LYS A 158 -19.29 -10.55 8.35
C LYS A 158 -19.39 -12.04 7.95
N ALA A 159 -18.27 -12.74 8.08
CA ALA A 159 -18.17 -14.17 7.81
C ALA A 159 -17.21 -14.85 8.80
N PRO A 160 -17.35 -16.17 9.03
CA PRO A 160 -16.37 -16.92 9.81
C PRO A 160 -15.04 -17.02 9.07
N LEU A 161 -13.93 -17.06 9.83
CA LEU A 161 -12.63 -17.43 9.31
C LEU A 161 -12.61 -18.94 9.01
N GLU A 162 -12.18 -19.30 7.83
CA GLU A 162 -12.03 -20.70 7.42
C GLU A 162 -10.56 -21.15 7.42
N LEU A 163 -9.64 -20.18 7.29
CA LEU A 163 -8.20 -20.38 7.24
C LEU A 163 -7.51 -19.56 8.34
N PRO A 164 -6.32 -19.96 8.79
CA PRO A 164 -5.44 -19.07 9.55
C PRO A 164 -5.10 -17.83 8.73
N THR A 165 -4.71 -16.75 9.43
CA THR A 165 -4.23 -15.53 8.74
C THR A 165 -2.83 -15.78 8.21
N ASN A 166 -2.72 -15.91 6.90
CA ASN A 166 -1.48 -16.28 6.21
C ASN A 166 -1.01 -15.19 5.24
N VAL A 167 0.24 -15.31 4.83
CA VAL A 167 0.75 -14.72 3.59
C VAL A 167 0.83 -15.81 2.55
N TYR A 168 0.26 -15.56 1.38
CA TYR A 168 0.20 -16.50 0.27
C TYR A 168 1.06 -16.05 -0.91
N ARG A 169 1.49 -17.01 -1.70
CA ARG A 169 2.08 -16.85 -3.04
C ARG A 169 1.27 -17.64 -4.05
N VAL A 170 0.90 -17.00 -5.13
CA VAL A 170 0.33 -17.68 -6.31
C VAL A 170 1.42 -17.72 -7.38
N ASP A 171 1.75 -18.90 -7.85
CA ASP A 171 2.77 -19.08 -8.89
C ASP A 171 2.30 -18.49 -10.23
N GLY A 172 3.15 -17.65 -10.83
CA GLY A 172 2.80 -16.91 -12.05
C GLY A 172 2.60 -17.76 -13.31
N ARG A 173 3.04 -19.03 -13.29
CA ARG A 173 2.93 -19.95 -14.42
C ARG A 173 1.81 -20.98 -14.22
N SER A 174 1.82 -21.65 -13.07
CA SER A 174 0.85 -22.70 -12.76
C SER A 174 -0.46 -22.18 -12.20
N GLY A 175 -0.47 -20.97 -11.63
CA GLY A 175 -1.60 -20.42 -10.88
C GLY A 175 -1.83 -21.11 -9.53
N GLN A 176 -0.91 -21.96 -9.08
CA GLN A 176 -1.04 -22.70 -7.83
C GLN A 176 -0.72 -21.80 -6.64
N ALA A 177 -1.62 -21.75 -5.66
CA ALA A 177 -1.42 -21.04 -4.41
C ALA A 177 -0.62 -21.89 -3.40
N SER A 178 0.20 -21.22 -2.60
CA SER A 178 0.94 -21.80 -1.47
C SER A 178 1.02 -20.82 -0.31
N VAL A 179 1.05 -21.33 0.92
CA VAL A 179 1.35 -20.52 2.10
C VAL A 179 2.86 -20.31 2.18
N VAL A 180 3.30 -19.06 2.23
CA VAL A 180 4.73 -18.72 2.41
C VAL A 180 5.08 -18.46 3.86
N THR A 181 4.12 -17.98 4.67
CA THR A 181 4.24 -17.95 6.13
C THR A 181 2.86 -17.84 6.78
N GLY A 182 2.68 -18.55 7.90
CA GLY A 182 1.55 -18.42 8.83
C GLY A 182 1.99 -17.84 10.18
N GLU A 183 3.21 -17.31 10.28
CA GLU A 183 3.79 -16.85 11.54
C GLU A 183 3.50 -15.38 11.86
N ILE A 184 2.70 -14.70 11.06
CA ILE A 184 2.32 -13.29 11.22
C ILE A 184 0.86 -13.21 11.65
N ASN A 185 0.63 -12.68 12.83
CA ASN A 185 -0.73 -12.47 13.33
C ASN A 185 -1.37 -11.25 12.66
N ARG A 186 -2.44 -11.49 11.87
CA ARG A 186 -3.13 -10.46 11.09
C ARG A 186 -2.16 -9.67 10.19
N PRO A 187 -1.53 -10.34 9.19
CA PRO A 187 -0.64 -9.66 8.25
C PRO A 187 -1.39 -8.57 7.51
N ASN A 188 -0.76 -7.39 7.34
CA ASN A 188 -1.32 -6.23 6.63
C ASN A 188 -0.43 -5.90 5.43
N GLY A 189 0.14 -4.70 5.34
CA GLY A 189 1.00 -4.32 4.23
C GLY A 189 2.18 -5.27 4.01
N LEU A 190 2.57 -5.45 2.74
CA LEU A 190 3.78 -6.19 2.37
C LEU A 190 4.48 -5.54 1.17
N CYS A 191 5.81 -5.59 1.14
CA CYS A 191 6.57 -5.26 -0.07
C CYS A 191 7.93 -5.95 -0.09
N PHE A 192 8.47 -6.14 -1.30
CA PHE A 192 9.84 -6.60 -1.49
C PHE A 192 10.85 -5.45 -1.37
N SER A 193 12.10 -5.79 -1.00
CA SER A 193 13.24 -4.93 -1.26
C SER A 193 13.45 -4.74 -2.77
N PRO A 194 14.19 -3.69 -3.21
CA PRO A 194 14.38 -3.43 -4.64
C PRO A 194 14.96 -4.59 -5.45
N ASP A 195 15.80 -5.40 -4.82
CA ASP A 195 16.42 -6.60 -5.40
C ASP A 195 15.60 -7.88 -5.21
N GLU A 196 14.42 -7.76 -4.60
CA GLU A 196 13.50 -8.86 -4.25
C GLU A 196 14.12 -9.96 -3.36
N SER A 197 15.27 -9.70 -2.75
CA SER A 197 15.92 -10.66 -1.83
C SER A 197 15.31 -10.70 -0.45
N ARG A 198 14.45 -9.71 -0.12
CA ARG A 198 13.80 -9.54 1.18
C ARG A 198 12.31 -9.24 0.99
N LEU A 199 11.51 -9.68 1.97
CA LEU A 199 10.09 -9.31 2.07
C LEU A 199 9.83 -8.70 3.44
N TYR A 200 9.22 -7.53 3.45
CA TYR A 200 8.70 -6.88 4.65
C TYR A 200 7.22 -7.20 4.80
N VAL A 201 6.75 -7.45 6.03
CA VAL A 201 5.34 -7.72 6.33
C VAL A 201 4.96 -7.06 7.65
N VAL A 202 3.84 -6.32 7.67
CA VAL A 202 3.26 -5.77 8.91
C VAL A 202 2.55 -6.85 9.68
N GLU A 203 2.79 -6.92 10.99
CA GLU A 203 2.02 -7.69 11.97
C GLU A 203 1.10 -6.75 12.75
N SER A 204 -0.16 -6.66 12.32
CA SER A 204 -1.17 -5.81 12.98
C SER A 204 -1.77 -6.41 14.25
N GLY A 205 -1.63 -7.72 14.45
CA GLY A 205 -2.14 -8.42 15.62
C GLY A 205 -1.21 -8.39 16.84
N ALA A 206 0.03 -7.90 16.69
CA ALA A 206 0.96 -7.73 17.81
C ALA A 206 0.69 -6.42 18.59
N SER A 207 1.10 -6.40 19.85
CA SER A 207 1.10 -5.20 20.71
C SER A 207 2.41 -5.11 21.47
N PRO A 208 3.33 -4.17 21.13
CA PRO A 208 3.24 -3.21 20.02
C PRO A 208 3.22 -3.88 18.64
N ARG A 209 2.72 -3.16 17.60
CA ARG A 209 2.75 -3.64 16.22
C ARG A 209 4.18 -3.75 15.71
N LEU A 210 4.40 -4.69 14.81
CA LEU A 210 5.74 -4.99 14.30
C LEU A 210 5.76 -4.93 12.77
N ILE A 211 6.90 -4.59 12.21
CA ILE A 211 7.25 -4.89 10.83
C ILE A 211 8.29 -6.01 10.86
N HIS A 212 7.96 -7.13 10.23
CA HIS A 212 8.88 -8.26 10.09
C HIS A 212 9.61 -8.20 8.76
N LEU A 213 10.81 -8.76 8.76
CA LEU A 213 11.67 -8.93 7.60
C LEU A 213 11.99 -10.40 7.43
N PHE A 214 11.81 -10.89 6.21
CA PHE A 214 12.18 -12.24 5.78
C PHE A 214 13.23 -12.17 4.68
N ASP A 215 14.08 -13.18 4.59
CA ASP A 215 14.90 -13.44 3.43
C ASP A 215 14.08 -14.28 2.42
N VAL A 216 14.15 -13.93 1.15
CA VAL A 216 13.44 -14.62 0.05
C VAL A 216 14.40 -15.55 -0.65
N VAL A 217 14.14 -16.86 -0.57
CA VAL A 217 14.95 -17.90 -1.21
C VAL A 217 14.06 -18.71 -2.17
N GLY A 218 14.11 -18.34 -3.46
CA GLY A 218 13.22 -18.91 -4.46
C GLY A 218 11.75 -18.53 -4.19
N ASP A 219 10.93 -19.51 -3.87
CA ASP A 219 9.51 -19.37 -3.56
C ASP A 219 9.20 -19.41 -2.05
N LYS A 220 10.25 -19.36 -1.18
CA LYS A 220 10.14 -19.52 0.26
C LYS A 220 10.63 -18.30 1.01
N LEU A 221 10.05 -18.09 2.21
CA LEU A 221 10.51 -17.14 3.19
C LEU A 221 11.34 -17.86 4.28
N THR A 222 12.46 -17.27 4.64
CA THR A 222 13.37 -17.79 5.67
C THR A 222 13.84 -16.66 6.59
N ASN A 223 14.51 -16.98 7.68
CA ASN A 223 15.18 -16.03 8.56
C ASN A 223 14.28 -14.85 8.99
N LYS A 224 13.07 -15.18 9.51
CA LYS A 224 12.15 -14.19 10.08
C LYS A 224 12.81 -13.42 11.21
N ARG A 225 12.74 -12.10 11.15
CA ARG A 225 13.23 -11.19 12.20
C ARG A 225 12.38 -9.93 12.30
N VAL A 226 12.38 -9.31 13.46
CA VAL A 226 11.76 -7.98 13.62
C VAL A 226 12.64 -6.95 12.93
N PHE A 227 12.08 -6.23 11.98
CA PHE A 227 12.72 -5.08 11.32
C PHE A 227 12.50 -3.80 12.12
N VAL A 228 11.24 -3.54 12.51
CA VAL A 228 10.87 -2.38 13.34
C VAL A 228 9.86 -2.79 14.39
N ASN A 229 10.11 -2.36 15.63
CA ASN A 229 9.10 -2.27 16.67
C ASN A 229 8.46 -0.89 16.58
N CYS A 230 7.17 -0.84 16.25
CA CYS A 230 6.47 0.39 15.92
C CYS A 230 5.99 1.19 17.15
N GLY A 231 6.21 0.66 18.37
CA GLY A 231 5.75 1.32 19.59
C GLY A 231 4.24 1.55 19.59
N ALA A 232 3.83 2.82 19.75
CA ALA A 232 2.42 3.23 19.66
C ALA A 232 1.93 3.41 18.22
N GLY A 233 2.82 3.40 17.23
CA GLY A 233 2.48 3.62 15.83
C GLY A 233 1.68 2.48 15.23
N ILE A 234 0.95 2.80 14.18
CA ILE A 234 0.09 1.88 13.44
C ILE A 234 0.60 1.83 11.99
N PRO A 235 1.59 0.95 11.69
CA PRO A 235 2.01 0.72 10.32
C PRO A 235 0.87 0.08 9.53
N ASP A 236 0.82 0.38 8.22
CA ASP A 236 -0.19 -0.18 7.32
C ASP A 236 0.46 -0.58 5.98
N GLY A 237 0.00 -0.11 4.82
CA GLY A 237 0.64 -0.37 3.55
C GLY A 237 1.95 0.40 3.38
N PHE A 238 2.89 -0.14 2.61
CA PHE A 238 4.20 0.48 2.40
C PHE A 238 4.85 0.06 1.07
N ARG A 239 5.85 0.84 0.63
CA ARG A 239 6.67 0.54 -0.56
C ARG A 239 8.13 0.92 -0.30
N CYS A 240 9.05 0.23 -0.96
CA CYS A 240 10.46 0.60 -0.98
C CYS A 240 10.75 1.62 -2.09
N ASP A 241 11.70 2.52 -1.83
CA ASP A 241 12.37 3.25 -2.89
C ASP A 241 13.56 2.46 -3.46
N THR A 242 14.20 2.99 -4.52
CA THR A 242 15.33 2.33 -5.19
C THR A 242 16.58 2.18 -4.31
N GLU A 243 16.66 2.91 -3.20
CA GLU A 243 17.76 2.81 -2.23
C GLU A 243 17.44 1.84 -1.09
N GLY A 244 16.24 1.24 -1.09
CA GLY A 244 15.79 0.30 -0.08
C GLY A 244 15.21 0.95 1.17
N ASN A 245 14.98 2.27 1.17
CA ASN A 245 14.22 2.89 2.26
C ASN A 245 12.76 2.45 2.19
N LEU A 246 12.19 2.11 3.36
CA LEU A 246 10.80 1.67 3.48
C LEU A 246 9.90 2.86 3.81
N TRP A 247 9.08 3.27 2.87
CA TRP A 247 8.07 4.33 3.01
C TRP A 247 6.78 3.68 3.47
N CYS A 248 6.34 4.00 4.69
CA CYS A 248 5.28 3.29 5.40
C CYS A 248 4.11 4.23 5.72
N GLY A 249 2.90 3.86 5.30
CA GLY A 249 1.66 4.47 5.77
C GLY A 249 1.54 4.29 7.27
N TRP A 250 1.18 5.37 7.98
CA TRP A 250 1.30 5.43 9.43
C TRP A 250 0.10 6.11 10.08
N GLY A 251 -0.37 5.50 11.16
CA GLY A 251 -1.31 6.08 12.10
C GLY A 251 -0.71 6.13 13.49
N GLY A 252 -1.07 7.12 14.27
CA GLY A 252 -0.59 7.31 15.65
C GLY A 252 -1.32 8.44 16.36
N GLY A 253 -2.32 9.03 15.69
CA GLY A 253 -3.06 10.20 16.11
C GLY A 253 -2.57 11.49 15.45
N GLU A 254 -3.22 12.59 15.72
CA GLU A 254 -3.10 13.89 15.02
C GLU A 254 -1.66 14.37 14.80
N ALA A 255 -0.75 14.10 15.74
CA ALA A 255 0.65 14.52 15.63
C ALA A 255 1.54 13.53 14.86
N GLU A 256 1.07 12.31 14.63
CA GLU A 256 1.86 11.18 14.15
C GLU A 256 1.35 10.63 12.81
N ASP A 257 0.10 10.96 12.43
CA ASP A 257 -0.54 10.46 11.22
C ASP A 257 0.19 10.94 9.95
N GLY A 258 0.29 10.06 8.96
CA GLY A 258 0.90 10.32 7.67
C GLY A 258 1.81 9.21 7.16
N VAL A 259 3.06 9.52 6.84
CA VAL A 259 4.05 8.55 6.35
C VAL A 259 5.31 8.62 7.19
N VAL A 260 5.87 7.46 7.49
CA VAL A 260 7.19 7.32 8.12
C VAL A 260 8.13 6.60 7.17
N VAL A 261 9.36 7.11 7.04
CA VAL A 261 10.40 6.47 6.22
C VAL A 261 11.45 5.85 7.12
N PHE A 262 11.70 4.57 6.91
CA PHE A 262 12.75 3.83 7.57
C PHE A 262 13.92 3.57 6.62
N SER A 263 15.15 3.72 7.11
CA SER A 263 16.34 3.29 6.37
C SER A 263 16.37 1.76 6.20
N PRO A 264 17.24 1.20 5.34
CA PRO A 264 17.40 -0.25 5.19
C PRO A 264 17.78 -0.98 6.48
N GLU A 265 18.26 -0.25 7.50
CA GLU A 265 18.62 -0.77 8.84
C GLU A 265 17.45 -0.64 9.85
N GLY A 266 16.30 -0.09 9.44
CA GLY A 266 15.11 0.08 10.29
C GLY A 266 15.13 1.36 11.15
N LYS A 267 16.00 2.33 10.87
CA LYS A 267 16.02 3.62 11.55
C LYS A 267 14.98 4.56 10.92
N MET A 268 14.13 5.20 11.72
CA MET A 268 13.23 6.27 11.25
C MET A 268 14.05 7.51 10.83
N VAL A 269 13.94 7.91 9.57
CA VAL A 269 14.81 8.94 8.98
C VAL A 269 14.06 10.16 8.46
N LEU A 270 12.78 9.99 8.10
CA LEU A 270 11.93 11.07 7.61
C LEU A 270 10.48 10.80 7.99
N ARG A 271 9.70 11.86 8.16
CA ARG A 271 8.25 11.79 8.38
C ARG A 271 7.55 12.80 7.48
N ILE A 272 6.42 12.40 6.91
CA ILE A 272 5.47 13.28 6.22
C ILE A 272 4.21 13.30 7.06
N ARG A 273 3.88 14.44 7.65
CA ARG A 273 2.66 14.60 8.44
C ARG A 273 1.47 14.87 7.54
N LEU A 274 0.38 14.16 7.78
CA LEU A 274 -0.91 14.40 7.15
C LEU A 274 -1.96 14.72 8.21
N PRO A 275 -3.05 15.40 7.85
CA PRO A 275 -4.14 15.66 8.79
C PRO A 275 -4.97 14.42 9.14
N GLU A 276 -4.66 13.28 8.55
CA GLU A 276 -5.36 12.01 8.71
C GLU A 276 -4.41 10.82 8.49
N ARG A 277 -4.77 9.67 9.04
CA ARG A 277 -3.97 8.45 8.92
C ARG A 277 -3.78 8.05 7.47
N CYS A 278 -2.54 7.82 7.06
CA CYS A 278 -2.22 7.20 5.78
C CYS A 278 -2.30 5.68 5.90
N ALA A 279 -3.18 5.07 5.12
CA ALA A 279 -3.37 3.64 5.12
C ALA A 279 -2.39 2.95 4.16
N ASN A 280 -2.15 3.52 2.97
CA ASN A 280 -1.27 2.91 1.98
C ASN A 280 -0.68 3.98 1.05
N LEU A 281 0.35 3.63 0.29
CA LEU A 281 1.02 4.54 -0.61
C LEU A 281 1.61 3.82 -1.83
N CYS A 282 1.87 4.58 -2.89
CA CYS A 282 2.64 4.11 -4.03
C CYS A 282 3.47 5.24 -4.63
N PHE A 283 4.50 4.88 -5.36
CA PHE A 283 5.27 5.81 -6.17
C PHE A 283 4.73 5.86 -7.60
N GLY A 284 4.68 7.06 -8.18
CA GLY A 284 4.23 7.26 -9.55
C GLY A 284 4.77 8.53 -10.16
N GLY A 285 4.03 9.07 -11.15
CA GLY A 285 4.51 10.14 -12.01
C GLY A 285 5.49 9.63 -13.06
N VAL A 286 5.90 10.52 -13.97
CA VAL A 286 6.77 10.19 -15.13
C VAL A 286 8.12 9.61 -14.69
N HIS A 287 8.68 10.12 -13.60
CA HIS A 287 9.98 9.70 -13.07
C HIS A 287 9.87 8.78 -11.85
N ARG A 288 8.66 8.34 -11.48
CA ARG A 288 8.40 7.51 -10.28
C ARG A 288 8.92 8.14 -8.97
N ASN A 289 8.98 9.47 -8.93
CA ASN A 289 9.39 10.27 -7.78
C ASN A 289 8.24 11.11 -7.19
N ARG A 290 7.00 10.81 -7.59
CA ARG A 290 5.80 11.35 -6.97
C ARG A 290 5.18 10.31 -6.07
N LEU A 291 5.23 10.55 -4.77
CA LEU A 291 4.59 9.69 -3.77
C LEU A 291 3.10 10.01 -3.74
N PHE A 292 2.25 9.01 -3.88
CA PHE A 292 0.81 9.09 -3.69
C PHE A 292 0.44 8.37 -2.39
N MET A 293 -0.39 9.01 -1.57
CA MET A 293 -0.74 8.59 -0.22
C MET A 293 -2.26 8.50 -0.11
N ALA A 294 -2.79 7.28 0.04
CA ALA A 294 -4.20 7.05 0.35
C ALA A 294 -4.37 7.17 1.87
N ALA A 295 -5.11 8.18 2.30
CA ALA A 295 -5.25 8.51 3.71
C ALA A 295 -6.72 8.69 4.06
N SER A 296 -7.25 7.81 4.90
CA SER A 296 -8.63 7.83 5.41
C SER A 296 -9.69 8.35 4.42
N GLN A 297 -9.91 9.67 4.37
CA GLN A 297 -10.93 10.30 3.53
C GLN A 297 -10.37 11.00 2.28
N SER A 298 -9.05 11.01 2.10
CA SER A 298 -8.40 11.80 1.04
C SER A 298 -7.25 11.04 0.39
N VAL A 299 -6.83 11.55 -0.77
CA VAL A 299 -5.60 11.14 -1.44
C VAL A 299 -4.68 12.35 -1.56
N TYR A 300 -3.44 12.17 -1.15
CA TYR A 300 -2.40 13.20 -1.20
C TYR A 300 -1.27 12.81 -2.15
N SER A 301 -0.49 13.79 -2.57
CA SER A 301 0.77 13.57 -3.27
C SER A 301 1.89 14.46 -2.77
N LEU A 302 3.13 14.01 -2.96
CA LEU A 302 4.34 14.76 -2.69
C LEU A 302 5.43 14.35 -3.68
N TYR A 303 6.13 15.31 -4.29
CA TYR A 303 7.35 15.03 -5.03
C TYR A 303 8.51 14.84 -4.05
N VAL A 304 9.29 13.79 -4.28
CA VAL A 304 10.46 13.41 -3.48
C VAL A 304 11.69 13.24 -4.36
N GLU A 305 12.90 13.30 -3.78
CA GLU A 305 14.17 13.18 -4.50
C GLU A 305 14.70 11.74 -4.50
N THR A 306 13.78 10.78 -4.65
CA THR A 306 14.06 9.36 -4.85
C THR A 306 13.00 8.75 -5.76
N GLN A 307 13.23 7.55 -6.26
CA GLN A 307 12.28 6.83 -7.10
C GLN A 307 11.78 5.58 -6.37
N GLY A 308 10.50 5.25 -6.58
CA GLY A 308 9.98 3.98 -6.09
C GLY A 308 10.67 2.77 -6.73
N ALA A 309 10.88 1.70 -5.99
CA ALA A 309 11.37 0.43 -6.53
C ALA A 309 10.41 -0.14 -7.59
N VAL A 310 10.94 -0.90 -8.56
CA VAL A 310 10.10 -1.55 -9.59
C VAL A 310 9.32 -2.68 -8.96
N GLY A 311 8.00 -2.73 -9.19
CA GLY A 311 7.14 -3.81 -8.68
C GLY A 311 6.42 -3.49 -7.37
N GLY A 312 6.51 -2.24 -6.86
CA GLY A 312 5.78 -1.76 -5.69
C GLY A 312 4.75 -0.71 -6.06
#